data_1266c893947072554141305f56810b39
#
_entry.id   1266c893947072554141305f56810b39
#
_cell.length_a   1.000
_cell.length_b   1.000
_cell.length_c   1.000
_cell.angle_alpha   90.00
_cell.angle_beta   90.00
_cell.angle_gamma   90.00
#
_symmetry.space_group_name_H-M   'P 1'
#
loop_
_entity.id
_entity.type
_entity.pdbx_description
1 polymer ?
#
loop_
_entity_poly.entity_id
_entity_poly.type
_entity_poly.pdbx_seq_one_letter_code
_entity_poly.pdbx_strand_id
1 'polypeptide(L)'
;VTTMTPTEGRTALIAFVKDTTQQLDITGWWPKSGGAAPDSCGLGGGEKGASYSFDHWAPRGTDPAGDARKVATYWESLGMSVRIADSTPWPRVFGEGGPVLRAAFDTKAGEDTYRVGATARCAPGDAIALLKEDNAQRAAGIVVPGDEGTIPRWDPKKKYTLEPVAPAEPAG
;
A
#
# COMPACT_ATOMS: atom_id res chain seq x y z
N VAL A 1 3.68 17.40 -21.77
CA VAL A 1 3.72 16.81 -20.42
C VAL A 1 3.06 15.44 -20.48
N THR A 2 3.83 14.38 -20.24
CA THR A 2 3.32 13.02 -20.26
C THR A 2 2.51 12.78 -18.98
N THR A 3 1.22 12.54 -19.14
CA THR A 3 0.35 12.21 -18.01
C THR A 3 0.65 10.80 -17.53
N MET A 4 0.88 10.64 -16.21
CA MET A 4 1.08 9.33 -15.62
C MET A 4 -0.19 8.48 -15.77
N THR A 5 -0.03 7.20 -16.13
CA THR A 5 -1.14 6.25 -16.17
C THR A 5 -1.42 5.69 -14.78
N PRO A 6 -2.63 5.14 -14.52
CA PRO A 6 -2.90 4.50 -13.23
C PRO A 6 -1.92 3.36 -12.90
N THR A 7 -1.52 2.56 -13.88
CA THR A 7 -0.57 1.45 -13.65
C THR A 7 0.86 1.93 -13.38
N GLU A 8 1.27 3.04 -13.96
CA GLU A 8 2.54 3.70 -13.60
C GLU A 8 2.48 4.22 -12.16
N GLY A 9 1.36 4.83 -11.77
CA GLY A 9 1.13 5.24 -10.39
C GLY A 9 1.14 4.08 -9.42
N ARG A 10 0.58 2.93 -9.79
CA ARG A 10 0.64 1.70 -9.00
C ARG A 10 2.08 1.24 -8.77
N THR A 11 2.91 1.26 -9.80
CA THR A 11 4.32 0.88 -9.68
C THR A 11 5.06 1.76 -8.65
N ALA A 12 4.89 3.07 -8.75
CA ALA A 12 5.49 4.02 -7.81
C ALA A 12 4.95 3.83 -6.38
N LEU A 13 3.65 3.60 -6.25
CA LEU A 13 2.97 3.37 -4.99
C LEU A 13 3.51 2.14 -4.25
N ILE A 14 3.63 1.02 -4.95
CA ILE A 14 4.13 -0.23 -4.38
C ILE A 14 5.58 -0.07 -3.92
N ALA A 15 6.41 0.54 -4.76
CA ALA A 15 7.80 0.82 -4.39
C ALA A 15 7.86 1.72 -3.15
N PHE A 16 7.05 2.76 -3.09
CA PHE A 16 6.99 3.67 -1.95
C PHE A 16 6.64 2.94 -0.64
N VAL A 17 5.61 2.09 -0.66
CA VAL A 17 5.20 1.34 0.53
C VAL A 17 6.32 0.38 0.97
N LYS A 18 6.89 -0.37 0.04
CA LYS A 18 7.97 -1.32 0.35
C LYS A 18 9.23 -0.61 0.86
N ASP A 19 9.63 0.49 0.22
CA ASP A 19 10.80 1.26 0.65
C ASP A 19 10.59 1.89 2.02
N THR A 20 9.36 2.31 2.34
CA THR A 20 9.02 2.81 3.67
C THR A 20 9.18 1.71 4.73
N THR A 21 8.68 0.51 4.48
CA THR A 21 8.81 -0.60 5.44
C THR A 21 10.27 -0.96 5.69
N GLN A 22 11.14 -0.79 4.71
CA GLN A 22 12.57 -1.06 4.84
C GLN A 22 13.30 -0.07 5.76
N GLN A 23 12.69 1.07 6.07
CA GLN A 23 13.27 2.02 7.04
C GLN A 23 13.17 1.50 8.47
N LEU A 24 12.34 0.50 8.71
CA LEU A 24 12.08 -0.08 10.01
C LEU A 24 12.74 -1.45 10.16
N ASP A 25 13.28 -1.73 11.33
CA ASP A 25 13.86 -3.03 11.65
C ASP A 25 12.76 -4.00 12.11
N ILE A 26 11.84 -4.26 11.21
CA ILE A 26 10.65 -5.09 11.44
C ILE A 26 10.46 -5.99 10.25
N THR A 27 10.16 -7.25 10.51
CA THR A 27 9.90 -8.28 9.49
C THR A 27 8.43 -8.68 9.48
N GLY A 28 8.02 -9.41 8.46
CA GLY A 28 6.66 -9.93 8.36
C GLY A 28 5.68 -9.01 7.67
N TRP A 29 6.17 -8.02 6.92
CA TRP A 29 5.30 -7.14 6.13
C TRP A 29 4.63 -7.90 4.99
N TRP A 30 3.31 -7.75 4.87
CA TRP A 30 2.54 -8.35 3.79
C TRP A 30 1.23 -7.57 3.54
N PRO A 31 0.63 -7.71 2.34
CA PRO A 31 -0.59 -6.98 1.99
C PRO A 31 -1.86 -7.65 2.56
N LYS A 32 -2.01 -7.57 3.87
CA LYS A 32 -3.11 -8.22 4.62
C LYS A 32 -4.50 -7.75 4.17
N SER A 33 -4.65 -6.48 3.79
CA SER A 33 -5.93 -5.93 3.34
C SER A 33 -6.28 -6.31 1.90
N GLY A 34 -5.35 -6.91 1.19
CA GLY A 34 -5.48 -7.23 -0.23
C GLY A 34 -4.37 -6.58 -1.05
N GLY A 35 -4.31 -6.88 -2.32
CA GLY A 35 -3.35 -6.28 -3.25
C GLY A 35 -3.65 -4.82 -3.55
N ALA A 36 -2.82 -4.22 -4.39
CA ALA A 36 -3.08 -2.88 -4.89
C ALA A 36 -4.42 -2.87 -5.63
N ALA A 37 -5.29 -1.96 -5.26
CA ALA A 37 -6.66 -1.89 -5.78
C ALA A 37 -6.97 -0.51 -6.33
N PRO A 38 -7.59 -0.43 -7.53
CA PRO A 38 -7.96 0.84 -8.13
C PRO A 38 -9.31 1.33 -7.62
N ASP A 39 -9.40 2.62 -7.34
CA ASP A 39 -10.63 3.32 -7.00
C ASP A 39 -10.89 4.44 -8.00
N SER A 40 -12.15 4.76 -8.22
CA SER A 40 -12.54 5.90 -9.04
C SER A 40 -12.16 7.21 -8.35
N CYS A 41 -11.67 8.16 -9.13
CA CYS A 41 -11.35 9.49 -8.66
C CYS A 41 -11.69 10.52 -9.71
N GLY A 42 -11.88 11.78 -9.29
CA GLY A 42 -12.24 12.88 -10.17
C GLY A 42 -11.02 13.63 -10.69
N LEU A 43 -10.99 13.87 -12.02
CA LEU A 43 -9.99 14.71 -12.67
C LEU A 43 -10.54 16.09 -13.01
N GLY A 44 -11.83 16.32 -12.79
CA GLY A 44 -12.52 17.53 -13.21
C GLY A 44 -13.07 17.41 -14.63
N GLY A 45 -14.04 18.27 -15.01
CA GLY A 45 -14.60 18.29 -16.34
C GLY A 45 -15.33 17.00 -16.80
N GLY A 46 -15.73 16.16 -15.84
CA GLY A 46 -16.39 14.89 -16.16
C GLY A 46 -15.46 13.77 -16.63
N GLU A 47 -14.16 14.00 -16.62
CA GLU A 47 -13.20 12.98 -17.03
C GLU A 47 -13.03 11.92 -15.93
N LYS A 48 -13.08 10.64 -16.34
CA LYS A 48 -12.89 9.51 -15.43
C LYS A 48 -11.42 9.35 -15.07
N GLY A 49 -11.17 9.17 -13.77
CA GLY A 49 -9.85 8.86 -13.25
C GLY A 49 -9.86 7.62 -12.39
N ALA A 50 -8.67 7.07 -12.21
CA ALA A 50 -8.43 5.95 -11.31
C ALA A 50 -7.15 6.16 -10.51
N SER A 51 -7.16 5.76 -9.25
CA SER A 51 -5.99 5.76 -8.38
C SER A 51 -5.91 4.44 -7.63
N TYR A 52 -4.70 3.87 -7.58
CA TYR A 52 -4.46 2.67 -6.79
C TYR A 52 -4.15 3.04 -5.34
N SER A 53 -4.61 2.19 -4.43
CA SER A 53 -4.21 2.23 -3.02
C SER A 53 -3.57 0.90 -2.66
N PHE A 54 -2.63 0.92 -1.72
CA PHE A 54 -1.89 -0.27 -1.32
C PHE A 54 -1.41 -0.10 0.12
N ASP A 55 -1.41 -1.19 0.88
CA ASP A 55 -0.85 -1.18 2.22
C ASP A 55 -0.13 -2.49 2.56
N HIS A 56 0.81 -2.40 3.48
CA HIS A 56 1.46 -3.53 4.12
C HIS A 56 1.24 -3.47 5.62
N TRP A 57 1.08 -4.64 6.22
CA TRP A 57 0.88 -4.83 7.65
C TRP A 57 1.98 -5.72 8.21
N ALA A 58 2.38 -5.49 9.45
CA ALA A 58 3.36 -6.29 10.16
C ALA A 58 3.09 -6.27 11.66
N PRO A 59 3.64 -7.21 12.44
CA PRO A 59 3.60 -7.10 13.90
C PRO A 59 4.23 -5.79 14.36
N ARG A 60 3.65 -5.19 15.41
CA ARG A 60 4.15 -3.92 15.96
C ARG A 60 5.56 -4.09 16.54
N GLY A 61 6.42 -3.10 16.28
CA GLY A 61 7.73 -3.02 16.90
C GLY A 61 7.67 -2.58 18.37
N THR A 62 8.83 -2.58 19.00
CA THR A 62 8.97 -2.27 20.43
C THR A 62 9.13 -0.78 20.73
N ASP A 63 9.36 0.04 19.69
CA ASP A 63 9.55 1.50 19.84
C ASP A 63 8.68 2.26 18.83
N PRO A 64 7.36 2.32 19.03
CA PRO A 64 6.46 2.99 18.08
C PRO A 64 6.80 4.47 17.86
N ALA A 65 7.20 5.19 18.90
CA ALA A 65 7.56 6.60 18.76
C ALA A 65 8.82 6.78 17.91
N GLY A 66 9.84 5.96 18.11
CA GLY A 66 11.06 5.97 17.30
C GLY A 66 10.80 5.55 15.86
N ASP A 67 9.96 4.54 15.67
CA ASP A 67 9.57 4.07 14.33
C ASP A 67 8.79 5.16 13.58
N ALA A 68 7.89 5.86 14.25
CA ALA A 68 7.17 6.99 13.65
C ALA A 68 8.12 8.10 13.19
N ARG A 69 9.14 8.42 13.99
CA ARG A 69 10.14 9.42 13.59
C ARG A 69 10.97 8.99 12.39
N LYS A 70 11.33 7.71 12.32
CA LYS A 70 12.07 7.17 11.17
C LYS A 70 11.26 7.30 9.88
N VAL A 71 9.99 6.94 9.92
CA VAL A 71 9.09 7.06 8.77
C VAL A 71 8.91 8.53 8.39
N ALA A 72 8.67 9.41 9.36
CA ALA A 72 8.50 10.84 9.11
C ALA A 72 9.75 11.45 8.43
N THR A 73 10.93 11.14 8.94
CA THR A 73 12.20 11.63 8.38
C THR A 73 12.40 11.12 6.95
N TYR A 74 12.10 9.85 6.70
CA TYR A 74 12.21 9.27 5.36
C TYR A 74 11.26 9.97 4.39
N TRP A 75 10.00 10.14 4.76
CA TRP A 75 9.02 10.80 3.90
C TRP A 75 9.37 12.28 3.63
N GLU A 76 9.88 12.99 4.62
CA GLU A 76 10.39 14.35 4.41
C GLU A 76 11.53 14.38 3.39
N SER A 77 12.40 13.37 3.43
CA SER A 77 13.50 13.25 2.45
C SER A 77 13.01 13.04 1.02
N LEU A 78 11.78 12.53 0.86
CA LEU A 78 11.15 12.35 -0.45
C LEU A 78 10.37 13.59 -0.92
N GLY A 79 10.44 14.69 -0.17
CA GLY A 79 9.74 15.92 -0.50
C GLY A 79 8.28 15.95 -0.08
N MET A 80 7.87 15.05 0.81
CA MET A 80 6.50 15.02 1.32
C MET A 80 6.31 16.05 2.44
N SER A 81 5.10 16.57 2.55
CA SER A 81 4.66 17.32 3.73
C SER A 81 4.21 16.31 4.79
N VAL A 82 4.83 16.31 5.95
CA VAL A 82 4.65 15.27 6.96
C VAL A 82 4.13 15.85 8.27
N ARG A 83 3.20 15.13 8.89
CA ARG A 83 2.63 15.46 10.19
C ARG A 83 2.59 14.21 11.05
N ILE A 84 3.05 14.31 12.30
CA ILE A 84 2.90 13.23 13.28
C ILE A 84 1.74 13.62 14.20
N ALA A 85 0.70 12.79 14.23
CA ALA A 85 -0.37 12.90 15.21
C ALA A 85 0.07 12.14 16.46
N ASP A 86 0.34 12.88 17.51
CA ASP A 86 0.83 12.32 18.77
C ASP A 86 -0.33 11.75 19.57
N SER A 87 -0.63 10.48 19.31
CA SER A 87 -1.58 9.69 20.11
C SER A 87 -0.76 8.77 21.00
N THR A 88 -0.13 9.34 22.02
CA THR A 88 0.69 8.57 22.96
C THR A 88 -0.10 7.42 23.56
N PRO A 89 0.40 6.16 23.56
CA PRO A 89 1.73 5.73 23.11
C PRO A 89 1.79 5.30 21.63
N TRP A 90 0.74 5.54 20.85
CA TRP A 90 0.56 5.01 19.50
C TRP A 90 0.47 6.14 18.46
N PRO A 91 1.60 6.78 18.08
CA PRO A 91 1.56 7.86 17.10
C PRO A 91 1.19 7.37 15.70
N ARG A 92 0.66 8.29 14.90
CA ARG A 92 0.39 8.08 13.47
C ARG A 92 1.14 9.13 12.67
N VAL A 93 1.67 8.75 11.53
CA VAL A 93 2.36 9.65 10.62
C VAL A 93 1.52 9.82 9.36
N PHE A 94 1.29 11.06 8.96
CA PHE A 94 0.58 11.39 7.72
C PHE A 94 1.53 12.13 6.79
N GLY A 95 1.53 11.76 5.52
CA GLY A 95 2.33 12.42 4.51
C GLY A 95 1.52 12.74 3.26
N GLU A 96 1.83 13.85 2.60
CA GLU A 96 1.19 14.26 1.36
C GLU A 96 2.23 14.73 0.35
N GLY A 97 2.02 14.40 -0.91
CA GLY A 97 2.90 14.81 -2.00
C GLY A 97 4.07 13.86 -2.24
N GLY A 98 5.11 14.33 -2.92
CA GLY A 98 6.22 13.48 -3.29
C GLY A 98 5.82 12.37 -4.25
N PRO A 99 6.22 11.11 -3.99
CA PRO A 99 5.95 9.99 -4.90
C PRO A 99 4.49 9.58 -4.98
N VAL A 100 3.66 9.93 -3.99
CA VAL A 100 2.26 9.51 -3.89
C VAL A 100 1.38 10.71 -3.55
N LEU A 101 0.06 10.53 -3.64
CA LEU A 101 -0.88 11.58 -3.25
C LEU A 101 -0.85 11.78 -1.73
N ARG A 102 -0.99 10.69 -1.00
CA ARG A 102 -0.99 10.68 0.47
C ARG A 102 -0.57 9.32 1.00
N ALA A 103 -0.11 9.32 2.23
CA ALA A 103 0.32 8.10 2.92
C ALA A 103 0.04 8.21 4.42
N ALA A 104 -0.05 7.07 5.08
CA ALA A 104 -0.18 7.00 6.53
C ALA A 104 0.61 5.81 7.06
N PHE A 105 1.30 6.05 8.19
CA PHE A 105 1.91 4.99 8.99
C PHE A 105 1.17 4.95 10.32
N ASP A 106 0.53 3.83 10.61
CA ASP A 106 -0.27 3.65 11.81
C ASP A 106 0.41 2.65 12.74
N THR A 107 0.74 3.09 13.96
CA THR A 107 1.37 2.22 14.95
C THR A 107 0.38 1.42 15.77
N LYS A 108 -0.92 1.64 15.56
CA LYS A 108 -2.01 0.86 16.16
C LYS A 108 -3.11 0.63 15.13
N ALA A 109 -2.77 -0.07 14.06
CA ALA A 109 -3.73 -0.41 13.01
C ALA A 109 -4.65 -1.57 13.42
N GLY A 110 -4.19 -2.39 14.35
CA GLY A 110 -4.91 -3.44 15.04
C GLY A 110 -4.35 -3.54 16.44
N GLU A 111 -4.65 -4.58 17.18
CA GLU A 111 -4.17 -4.68 18.58
C GLU A 111 -2.65 -4.63 18.68
N ASP A 112 -1.95 -5.39 17.84
CA ASP A 112 -0.50 -5.52 17.89
C ASP A 112 0.13 -5.37 16.49
N THR A 113 -0.42 -4.47 15.65
CA THR A 113 0.01 -4.36 14.27
C THR A 113 0.36 -2.94 13.85
N TYR A 114 1.37 -2.86 12.97
CA TYR A 114 1.70 -1.68 12.19
C TYR A 114 1.05 -1.77 10.80
N ARG A 115 0.74 -0.62 10.22
CA ARG A 115 0.27 -0.54 8.84
C ARG A 115 0.93 0.66 8.16
N VAL A 116 1.51 0.42 6.99
CA VAL A 116 1.95 1.47 6.07
C VAL A 116 1.04 1.42 4.86
N GLY A 117 0.35 2.49 4.57
CA GLY A 117 -0.55 2.56 3.43
C GLY A 117 -0.40 3.86 2.66
N ALA A 118 -0.71 3.83 1.38
CA ALA A 118 -0.63 5.00 0.52
C ALA A 118 -1.63 4.92 -0.62
N THR A 119 -1.92 6.08 -1.21
CA THR A 119 -2.79 6.23 -2.37
C THR A 119 -2.04 7.01 -3.43
N ALA A 120 -2.03 6.50 -4.66
CA ALA A 120 -1.44 7.16 -5.81
C ALA A 120 -2.30 8.35 -6.25
N ARG A 121 -1.69 9.27 -7.03
CA ARG A 121 -2.45 10.38 -7.63
C ARG A 121 -3.47 9.85 -8.62
N CYS A 122 -4.58 10.58 -8.76
CA CYS A 122 -5.60 10.30 -9.75
C CYS A 122 -5.02 10.46 -11.15
N ALA A 123 -5.21 9.45 -11.99
CA ALA A 123 -4.76 9.45 -13.38
C ALA A 123 -5.92 9.08 -14.29
N PRO A 124 -5.93 9.53 -15.56
CA PRO A 124 -6.99 9.17 -16.50
C PRO A 124 -7.11 7.65 -16.64
N GLY A 125 -8.30 7.11 -16.47
CA GLY A 125 -8.55 5.68 -16.57
C GLY A 125 -9.90 5.27 -15.97
N ASP A 126 -10.25 4.01 -16.16
CA ASP A 126 -11.47 3.40 -15.66
C ASP A 126 -11.13 2.37 -14.58
N ALA A 127 -11.46 2.68 -13.34
CA ALA A 127 -11.14 1.83 -12.19
C ALA A 127 -11.78 0.44 -12.27
N ILE A 128 -13.02 0.37 -12.80
CA ILE A 128 -13.72 -0.91 -12.94
C ILE A 128 -13.02 -1.79 -13.98
N ALA A 129 -12.64 -1.21 -15.12
CA ALA A 129 -11.91 -1.94 -16.16
C ALA A 129 -10.54 -2.42 -15.68
N LEU A 130 -9.82 -1.58 -14.93
CA LEU A 130 -8.52 -1.94 -14.34
C LEU A 130 -8.66 -3.09 -13.33
N LEU A 131 -9.69 -3.04 -12.49
CA LEU A 131 -9.94 -4.12 -11.52
C LEU A 131 -10.25 -5.44 -12.22
N LYS A 132 -11.06 -5.40 -13.27
CA LYS A 132 -11.39 -6.60 -14.08
C LYS A 132 -10.14 -7.18 -14.72
N GLU A 133 -9.27 -6.34 -15.26
CA GLU A 133 -8.01 -6.77 -15.87
C GLU A 133 -7.09 -7.40 -14.83
N ASP A 134 -6.92 -6.76 -13.66
CA ASP A 134 -6.09 -7.29 -12.58
C ASP A 134 -6.63 -8.65 -12.10
N ASN A 135 -7.93 -8.77 -11.94
CA ASN A 135 -8.55 -10.02 -11.51
C ASN A 135 -8.46 -11.12 -12.58
N ALA A 136 -8.52 -10.76 -13.86
CA ALA A 136 -8.31 -11.71 -14.95
C ALA A 136 -6.88 -12.27 -14.94
N GLN A 137 -5.90 -11.44 -14.63
CA GLN A 137 -4.49 -11.86 -14.46
C GLN A 137 -4.34 -12.81 -13.27
N ARG A 138 -4.97 -12.50 -12.14
CA ARG A 138 -4.97 -13.38 -10.96
C ARG A 138 -5.58 -14.75 -11.28
N ALA A 139 -6.70 -14.76 -12.00
CA ALA A 139 -7.37 -16.00 -12.43
C ALA A 139 -6.48 -16.83 -13.36
N ALA A 140 -5.64 -16.19 -14.17
CA ALA A 140 -4.71 -16.85 -15.08
C ALA A 140 -3.40 -17.29 -14.41
N GLY A 141 -3.25 -17.05 -13.10
CA GLY A 141 -2.03 -17.38 -12.36
C GLY A 141 -0.89 -16.40 -12.58
N ILE A 142 -1.18 -15.23 -13.13
CA ILE A 142 -0.18 -14.16 -13.32
C ILE A 142 -0.09 -13.34 -12.04
N VAL A 143 1.12 -13.10 -11.55
CA VAL A 143 1.33 -12.29 -10.36
C VAL A 143 1.08 -10.82 -10.70
N VAL A 144 0.02 -10.25 -10.13
CA VAL A 144 -0.29 -8.83 -10.27
C VAL A 144 0.67 -8.03 -9.38
N PRO A 145 1.21 -6.87 -9.84
CA PRO A 145 2.08 -6.05 -8.99
C PRO A 145 1.42 -5.74 -7.65
N GLY A 146 2.15 -6.00 -6.57
CA GLY A 146 1.66 -5.90 -5.19
C GLY A 146 1.26 -7.24 -4.57
N ASP A 147 1.00 -8.26 -5.37
CA ASP A 147 0.61 -9.60 -4.89
C ASP A 147 1.81 -10.50 -4.58
N GLU A 148 3.04 -10.05 -4.80
CA GLU A 148 4.23 -10.86 -4.63
C GLU A 148 4.31 -11.45 -3.21
N GLY A 149 4.62 -12.73 -3.12
CA GLY A 149 4.70 -13.45 -1.85
C GLY A 149 3.36 -13.86 -1.27
N THR A 150 2.28 -13.74 -2.04
CA THR A 150 0.93 -14.14 -1.63
C THR A 150 0.31 -15.07 -2.67
N ILE A 151 -0.78 -15.74 -2.27
CA ILE A 151 -1.59 -16.58 -3.15
C ILE A 151 -2.99 -15.96 -3.24
N PRO A 152 -3.43 -15.53 -4.43
CA PRO A 152 -4.80 -15.04 -4.60
C PRO A 152 -5.82 -16.18 -4.46
N ARG A 153 -6.88 -15.93 -3.68
CA ARG A 153 -7.99 -16.85 -3.51
C ARG A 153 -9.29 -16.17 -3.93
N TRP A 154 -10.04 -16.82 -4.76
CA TRP A 154 -11.34 -16.32 -5.19
C TRP A 154 -12.40 -16.65 -4.14
N ASP A 155 -13.16 -15.65 -3.72
CA ASP A 155 -14.33 -15.79 -2.86
C ASP A 155 -15.51 -15.11 -3.57
N PRO A 156 -16.60 -15.86 -3.91
CA PRO A 156 -17.75 -15.27 -4.59
C PRO A 156 -18.38 -14.07 -3.88
N LYS A 157 -18.23 -13.97 -2.55
CA LYS A 157 -18.78 -12.87 -1.75
C LYS A 157 -17.82 -11.69 -1.61
N LYS A 158 -16.51 -11.96 -1.61
CA LYS A 158 -15.48 -10.96 -1.30
C LYS A 158 -14.52 -10.69 -2.45
N LYS A 159 -14.71 -11.37 -3.57
CA LYS A 159 -13.81 -11.31 -4.73
C LYS A 159 -12.46 -11.95 -4.40
N TYR A 160 -11.34 -11.36 -4.83
CA TYR A 160 -10.02 -11.91 -4.52
C TYR A 160 -9.55 -11.48 -3.15
N THR A 161 -9.09 -12.43 -2.35
CA THR A 161 -8.34 -12.20 -1.13
C THR A 161 -6.93 -12.75 -1.31
N LEU A 162 -5.97 -12.21 -0.58
CA LEU A 162 -4.59 -12.68 -0.63
C LEU A 162 -4.29 -13.48 0.63
N GLU A 163 -3.56 -14.59 0.47
CA GLU A 163 -3.06 -15.40 1.58
C GLU A 163 -1.53 -15.37 1.53
N PRO A 164 -0.86 -15.29 2.70
CA PRO A 164 0.59 -15.38 2.70
C PRO A 164 1.04 -16.76 2.23
N VAL A 165 2.14 -16.81 1.48
CA VAL A 165 2.78 -18.08 1.17
C VAL A 165 3.34 -18.66 2.47
N ALA A 166 2.98 -19.91 2.79
CA ALA A 166 3.53 -20.55 3.99
C ALA A 166 5.06 -20.60 3.89
N PRO A 167 5.78 -20.26 4.98
CA PRO A 167 7.23 -20.40 4.96
C PRO A 167 7.60 -21.86 4.66
N ALA A 168 8.63 -22.05 3.83
CA ALA A 168 9.14 -23.40 3.54
C ALA A 168 9.48 -24.08 4.87
N GLU A 169 8.97 -25.31 5.05
CA GLU A 169 9.34 -26.07 6.23
C GLU A 169 10.87 -26.25 6.25
N PRO A 170 11.51 -25.99 7.40
CA PRO A 170 12.93 -26.25 7.49
C PRO A 170 13.19 -27.74 7.21
N ALA A 171 14.15 -28.02 6.34
CA ALA A 171 14.56 -29.41 6.06
C ALA A 171 14.96 -30.06 7.36
N GLY A 172 14.17 -31.03 7.77
CA GLY A 172 14.41 -31.81 9.01
C GLY A 172 15.64 -32.67 8.93
#